data_d85a010fa5cc792441be096c153b1794
#
_entry.id   d85a010fa5cc792441be096c153b1794
#
_cell.length_a   1.000
_cell.length_b   1.000
_cell.length_c   1.000
_cell.angle_alpha   90.00
_cell.angle_beta   90.00
_cell.angle_gamma   90.00
#
_symmetry.space_group_name_H-M   'P 1'
#
loop_
_entity.id
_entity.type
_entity.pdbx_description
1 polymer ?
#
loop_
_entity_poly.entity_id
_entity_poly.type
_entity_poly.pdbx_seq_one_letter_code
_entity_poly.pdbx_strand_id
1 'polypeptide(L)'
;GHIDLLTKFNENEEFIDFDDQEYLKLAYECIDMLIGQKKIFEVNTGAIARGQRKTPYPHHILLKYIHDHGGKICLNSDCHQKEMLDCYYKESLELIQDCGFTSMMVLTDQEFIEKDIQEFL
;
A
#
# COMPACT_ATOMS: atom_id res chain seq x y z
N GLY A 1 -2.07 6.60 5.69
CA GLY A 1 -0.80 6.32 6.38
C GLY A 1 -0.39 4.86 6.26
N HIS A 2 0.70 4.54 6.84
CA HIS A 2 1.32 3.21 6.82
C HIS A 2 0.54 2.22 7.68
N ILE A 3 -0.27 1.36 7.10
CA ILE A 3 -1.08 0.43 7.88
C ILE A 3 -0.24 -0.64 8.59
N ASP A 4 0.89 -1.02 8.00
CA ASP A 4 1.82 -2.02 8.54
C ASP A 4 3.23 -1.44 8.82
N LEU A 5 3.28 -0.22 9.33
CA LEU A 5 4.54 0.49 9.65
C LEU A 5 5.48 -0.33 10.53
N LEU A 6 4.95 -1.18 11.40
CA LEU A 6 5.75 -2.06 12.26
C LEU A 6 6.66 -3.02 11.46
N THR A 7 6.40 -3.21 10.17
CA THR A 7 7.23 -4.04 9.27
C THR A 7 8.41 -3.28 8.65
N LYS A 8 8.64 -2.02 9.02
CA LYS A 8 9.64 -1.13 8.41
C LYS A 8 11.04 -1.75 8.30
N PHE A 9 11.48 -2.46 9.32
CA PHE A 9 12.80 -3.10 9.38
C PHE A 9 12.72 -4.63 9.35
N ASN A 10 11.63 -5.17 8.82
CA ASN A 10 11.34 -6.61 8.84
C ASN A 10 11.54 -7.29 7.46
N GLU A 11 12.41 -6.76 6.63
CA GLU A 11 12.62 -7.26 5.24
C GLU A 11 12.97 -8.76 5.20
N ASN A 12 13.72 -9.23 6.18
CA ASN A 12 14.14 -10.64 6.30
C ASN A 12 13.29 -11.43 7.31
N GLU A 13 12.13 -10.93 7.69
CA GLU A 13 11.21 -11.55 8.66
C GLU A 13 11.86 -11.89 10.03
N GLU A 14 12.81 -11.05 10.46
CA GLU A 14 13.54 -11.25 11.74
C GLU A 14 12.66 -11.03 12.98
N PHE A 15 11.63 -10.18 12.87
CA PHE A 15 10.79 -9.76 13.99
C PHE A 15 9.35 -10.25 13.85
N ILE A 16 8.83 -10.26 12.62
CA ILE A 16 7.45 -10.65 12.31
C ILE A 16 7.49 -11.63 11.15
N ASP A 17 6.91 -12.80 11.36
CA ASP A 17 6.62 -13.75 10.29
C ASP A 17 5.32 -13.32 9.59
N PHE A 18 5.39 -13.01 8.30
CA PHE A 18 4.22 -12.62 7.51
C PHE A 18 3.20 -13.75 7.33
N ASP A 19 3.58 -15.00 7.60
CA ASP A 19 2.68 -16.14 7.62
C ASP A 19 2.08 -16.41 9.00
N ASP A 20 2.45 -15.64 10.04
CA ASP A 20 1.89 -15.77 11.38
C ASP A 20 0.39 -15.50 11.38
N GLN A 21 -0.39 -16.49 11.76
CA GLN A 21 -1.85 -16.43 11.71
C GLN A 21 -2.44 -15.41 12.68
N GLU A 22 -1.81 -15.22 13.83
CA GLU A 22 -2.26 -14.21 14.81
C GLU A 22 -2.04 -12.80 14.30
N TYR A 23 -0.87 -12.53 13.70
CA TYR A 23 -0.58 -11.26 13.04
C TYR A 23 -1.57 -10.98 11.91
N LEU A 24 -1.77 -11.93 11.00
CA LEU A 24 -2.69 -11.78 9.87
C LEU A 24 -4.12 -11.56 10.34
N LYS A 25 -4.57 -12.27 11.36
CA LYS A 25 -5.92 -12.09 11.93
C LYS A 25 -6.13 -10.66 12.40
N LEU A 26 -5.21 -10.12 13.18
CA LEU A 26 -5.29 -8.74 13.69
C LEU A 26 -5.23 -7.71 12.56
N ALA A 27 -4.35 -7.92 11.58
CA ALA A 27 -4.23 -7.06 10.42
C ALA A 27 -5.52 -7.06 9.59
N TYR A 28 -6.11 -8.21 9.34
CA TYR A 28 -7.37 -8.35 8.60
C TYR A 28 -8.54 -7.72 9.33
N GLU A 29 -8.66 -7.88 10.64
CA GLU A 29 -9.68 -7.22 11.45
C GLU A 29 -9.58 -5.69 11.36
N CYS A 30 -8.36 -5.15 11.41
CA CYS A 30 -8.10 -3.73 11.23
C CYS A 30 -8.51 -3.25 9.83
N ILE A 31 -8.15 -3.99 8.79
CA ILE A 31 -8.52 -3.68 7.41
C ILE A 31 -10.04 -3.70 7.23
N ASP A 32 -10.72 -4.72 7.73
CA ASP A 32 -12.19 -4.83 7.65
C ASP A 32 -12.88 -3.65 8.30
N MET A 33 -12.41 -3.23 9.47
CA MET A 33 -12.93 -2.05 10.17
C MET A 33 -12.75 -0.78 9.32
N LEU A 34 -11.58 -0.57 8.73
CA LEU A 34 -11.28 0.59 7.91
C LEU A 34 -12.06 0.61 6.59
N ILE A 35 -12.29 -0.54 5.97
CA ILE A 35 -13.17 -0.67 4.80
C ILE A 35 -14.59 -0.29 5.17
N GLY A 36 -15.09 -0.78 6.30
CA GLY A 36 -16.41 -0.42 6.82
C GLY A 36 -16.59 1.08 7.06
N GLN A 37 -15.51 1.77 7.42
CA GLN A 37 -15.47 3.22 7.58
C GLN A 37 -15.18 3.97 6.26
N LYS A 38 -15.10 3.28 5.13
CA LYS A 38 -14.81 3.84 3.79
C LYS A 38 -13.47 4.59 3.72
N LYS A 39 -12.47 4.13 4.46
CA LYS A 39 -11.12 4.71 4.42
C LYS A 39 -10.38 4.24 3.16
N ILE A 40 -9.54 5.13 2.63
CA ILE A 40 -8.63 4.82 1.52
C ILE A 40 -7.30 4.37 2.11
N PHE A 41 -6.78 3.24 1.61
CA PHE A 41 -5.47 2.72 2.04
C PHE A 41 -4.37 3.30 1.17
N GLU A 42 -3.27 3.66 1.79
CA GLU A 42 -2.12 4.20 1.09
C GLU A 42 -1.13 3.08 0.72
N VAL A 43 -0.79 2.99 -0.55
CA VAL A 43 0.42 2.29 -1.00
C VAL A 43 1.56 3.32 -0.94
N ASN A 44 2.57 3.06 -0.11
CA ASN A 44 3.60 4.04 0.22
C ASN A 44 4.99 3.53 -0.17
N THR A 45 5.72 4.27 -0.99
CA THR A 45 7.05 3.91 -1.49
C THR A 45 8.19 4.57 -0.72
N GLY A 46 7.90 5.40 0.26
CA GLY A 46 8.90 6.22 0.95
C GLY A 46 10.02 5.42 1.63
N ALA A 47 9.70 4.25 2.18
CA ALA A 47 10.72 3.40 2.79
C ALA A 47 11.69 2.81 1.77
N ILE A 48 11.25 2.58 0.52
CA ILE A 48 12.13 2.14 -0.57
C ILE A 48 13.09 3.28 -0.94
N ALA A 49 12.57 4.49 -1.12
CA ALA A 49 13.36 5.67 -1.42
C ALA A 49 14.46 5.94 -0.37
N ARG A 50 14.18 5.62 0.89
CA ARG A 50 15.12 5.76 2.01
C ARG A 50 16.00 4.53 2.25
N GLY A 51 15.93 3.51 1.39
CA GLY A 51 16.73 2.29 1.52
C GLY A 51 16.35 1.37 2.69
N GLN A 52 15.18 1.55 3.27
CA GLN A 52 14.70 0.80 4.45
C GLN A 52 13.94 -0.48 4.09
N ARG A 53 13.36 -0.52 2.90
CA ARG A 53 12.63 -1.67 2.36
C ARG A 53 12.91 -1.83 0.87
N LYS A 54 12.62 -3.01 0.33
CA LYS A 54 12.65 -3.30 -1.11
C LYS A 54 11.27 -3.28 -1.74
N THR A 55 10.22 -3.27 -0.92
CA THR A 55 8.82 -3.28 -1.34
C THR A 55 8.06 -2.14 -0.65
N PRO A 56 6.98 -1.62 -1.27
CA PRO A 56 6.16 -0.58 -0.65
C PRO A 56 5.35 -1.13 0.55
N TYR A 57 4.79 -0.23 1.34
CA TYR A 57 3.72 -0.56 2.27
C TYR A 57 2.37 -0.55 1.52
N PRO A 58 1.38 -1.34 1.92
CA PRO A 58 1.49 -2.49 2.82
C PRO A 58 2.12 -3.69 2.14
N HIS A 59 2.48 -4.72 2.91
CA HIS A 59 2.92 -6.01 2.38
C HIS A 59 1.88 -6.57 1.39
N HIS A 60 2.33 -7.27 0.35
CA HIS A 60 1.45 -7.74 -0.73
C HIS A 60 0.29 -8.63 -0.25
N ILE A 61 0.49 -9.41 0.81
CA ILE A 61 -0.57 -10.22 1.43
C ILE A 61 -1.72 -9.34 1.92
N LEU A 62 -1.40 -8.24 2.59
CA LEU A 62 -2.41 -7.28 3.07
C LEU A 62 -3.04 -6.49 1.94
N LEU A 63 -2.25 -6.11 0.93
CA LEU A 63 -2.74 -5.40 -0.24
C LEU A 63 -3.76 -6.24 -1.03
N LYS A 64 -3.47 -7.53 -1.20
CA LYS A 64 -4.41 -8.46 -1.83
C LYS A 64 -5.69 -8.64 -1.00
N TYR A 65 -5.57 -8.72 0.32
CA TYR A 65 -6.72 -8.77 1.21
C TYR A 65 -7.62 -7.53 1.07
N ILE A 66 -7.01 -6.34 1.01
CA ILE A 66 -7.73 -5.08 0.78
C ILE A 66 -8.52 -5.15 -0.52
N HIS A 67 -7.89 -5.61 -1.61
CA HIS A 67 -8.56 -5.79 -2.90
C HIS A 67 -9.74 -6.75 -2.79
N ASP A 68 -9.52 -7.94 -2.25
CA ASP A 68 -10.52 -9.01 -2.20
C ASP A 68 -11.74 -8.64 -1.34
N HIS A 69 -11.60 -7.68 -0.43
CA HIS A 69 -12.67 -7.17 0.44
C HIS A 69 -13.24 -5.80 0.01
N GLY A 70 -12.92 -5.36 -1.21
CA GLY A 70 -13.49 -4.15 -1.80
C GLY A 70 -12.91 -2.83 -1.28
N GLY A 71 -11.73 -2.86 -0.68
CA GLY A 71 -11.03 -1.65 -0.23
C GLY A 71 -10.51 -0.82 -1.41
N LYS A 72 -10.38 0.48 -1.18
CA LYS A 72 -9.82 1.43 -2.14
C LYS A 72 -8.42 1.87 -1.72
N ILE A 73 -7.56 2.11 -2.71
CA ILE A 73 -6.16 2.47 -2.48
C ILE A 73 -5.81 3.79 -3.16
N CYS A 74 -4.75 4.44 -2.68
CA CYS A 74 -4.02 5.49 -3.37
C CYS A 74 -2.52 5.18 -3.33
N LEU A 75 -1.74 5.75 -4.23
CA LEU A 75 -0.29 5.57 -4.30
C LEU A 75 0.41 6.88 -3.97
N ASN A 76 1.32 6.84 -2.99
CA ASN A 76 2.10 8.00 -2.55
C ASN A 76 3.57 7.63 -2.31
N SER A 77 4.45 8.60 -2.57
CA SER A 77 5.90 8.43 -2.33
C SER A 77 6.34 8.77 -0.92
N ASP A 78 5.53 9.51 -0.15
CA ASP A 78 5.97 10.06 1.14
C ASP A 78 7.34 10.76 1.01
N CYS A 79 7.45 11.56 -0.05
CA CYS A 79 8.69 12.14 -0.54
C CYS A 79 9.21 13.23 0.39
N HIS A 80 10.50 13.15 0.73
CA HIS A 80 11.23 14.18 1.49
C HIS A 80 12.28 14.91 0.64
N GLN A 81 12.48 14.47 -0.61
CA GLN A 81 13.41 15.05 -1.59
C GLN A 81 12.74 15.06 -2.96
N LYS A 82 12.86 16.15 -3.69
CA LYS A 82 12.18 16.34 -4.99
C LYS A 82 12.55 15.27 -6.04
N GLU A 83 13.74 14.71 -5.95
CA GLU A 83 14.25 13.66 -6.84
C GLU A 83 13.55 12.31 -6.62
N MET A 84 12.80 12.18 -5.52
CA MET A 84 12.10 10.94 -5.11
C MET A 84 10.58 11.03 -5.26
N LEU A 85 10.07 12.05 -5.95
CA LEU A 85 8.62 12.29 -6.08
C LEU A 85 7.84 11.11 -6.63
N ASP A 86 8.39 10.42 -7.62
CA ASP A 86 7.77 9.26 -8.29
C ASP A 86 8.58 7.97 -8.10
N CYS A 87 9.38 7.92 -7.03
CA CYS A 87 10.26 6.79 -6.74
C CYS A 87 9.48 5.49 -6.65
N TYR A 88 9.86 4.49 -7.47
CA TYR A 88 9.24 3.16 -7.53
C TYR A 88 7.74 3.15 -7.88
N TYR A 89 7.22 4.19 -8.52
CA TYR A 89 5.81 4.23 -8.91
C TYR A 89 5.47 3.16 -9.94
N LYS A 90 6.30 2.95 -10.93
CA LYS A 90 6.06 1.96 -11.98
C LYS A 90 5.97 0.55 -11.37
N GLU A 91 6.96 0.16 -10.60
CA GLU A 91 7.02 -1.15 -9.94
C GLU A 91 5.87 -1.34 -8.95
N SER A 92 5.47 -0.26 -8.29
CA SER A 92 4.33 -0.29 -7.36
C SER A 92 3.00 -0.43 -8.10
N LEU A 93 2.84 0.19 -9.26
CA LEU A 93 1.66 0.01 -10.11
C LEU A 93 1.55 -1.43 -10.62
N GLU A 94 2.67 -2.04 -11.01
CA GLU A 94 2.71 -3.45 -11.40
C GLU A 94 2.28 -4.36 -10.23
N LEU A 95 2.82 -4.12 -9.02
CA LEU A 95 2.42 -4.85 -7.82
C LEU A 95 0.93 -4.69 -7.49
N ILE A 96 0.40 -3.48 -7.60
CA ILE A 96 -1.01 -3.16 -7.37
C ILE A 96 -1.89 -3.96 -8.36
N GLN A 97 -1.51 -4.02 -9.63
CA GLN A 97 -2.20 -4.82 -10.63
C GLN A 97 -2.11 -6.32 -10.34
N ASP A 98 -0.95 -6.82 -9.93
CA ASP A 98 -0.75 -8.23 -9.56
C ASP A 98 -1.64 -8.63 -8.36
N CYS A 99 -1.94 -7.68 -7.47
CA CYS A 99 -2.90 -7.89 -6.38
C CYS A 99 -4.37 -7.85 -6.82
N GLY A 100 -4.64 -7.49 -8.08
CA GLY A 100 -5.98 -7.52 -8.67
C GLY A 100 -6.64 -6.16 -8.89
N PHE A 101 -6.04 -5.06 -8.44
CA PHE A 101 -6.60 -3.72 -8.63
C PHE A 101 -6.56 -3.29 -10.10
N THR A 102 -7.64 -2.68 -10.55
CA THR A 102 -7.76 -2.06 -11.88
C THR A 102 -7.86 -0.54 -11.80
N SER A 103 -8.14 -0.01 -10.62
CA SER A 103 -8.28 1.42 -10.36
C SER A 103 -7.64 1.80 -9.03
N MET A 104 -7.35 3.08 -8.88
CA MET A 104 -6.91 3.67 -7.61
C MET A 104 -7.51 5.06 -7.43
N MET A 105 -7.51 5.53 -6.19
CA MET A 105 -7.96 6.87 -5.83
C MET A 105 -6.83 7.87 -6.01
N VAL A 106 -7.12 9.00 -6.64
CA VAL A 106 -6.19 10.11 -6.86
C VAL A 106 -6.78 11.38 -6.28
N LEU A 107 -5.99 12.10 -5.50
CA LEU A 107 -6.41 13.38 -4.94
C LEU A 107 -6.23 14.49 -6.00
N THR A 108 -7.32 15.12 -6.38
CA THR A 108 -7.36 16.28 -7.28
C THR A 108 -8.31 17.35 -6.72
N ASP A 109 -7.88 18.59 -6.74
CA ASP A 109 -8.72 19.74 -6.31
C ASP A 109 -9.44 19.49 -4.95
N GLN A 110 -8.71 18.93 -3.97
CA GLN A 110 -9.21 18.61 -2.63
C GLN A 110 -10.22 17.44 -2.56
N GLU A 111 -10.38 16.69 -3.64
CA GLU A 111 -11.31 15.57 -3.73
C GLU A 111 -10.59 14.32 -4.26
N PHE A 112 -10.90 13.14 -3.68
CA PHE A 112 -10.44 11.87 -4.22
C PHE A 112 -11.38 11.43 -5.35
N ILE A 113 -10.78 11.13 -6.52
CA ILE A 113 -11.47 10.54 -7.67
C ILE A 113 -10.87 9.19 -8.01
N GLU A 114 -11.69 8.27 -8.48
CA GLU A 114 -11.24 6.95 -8.93
C GLU A 114 -10.75 7.05 -10.38
N LYS A 115 -9.56 6.53 -10.64
CA LYS A 115 -8.96 6.48 -11.99
C LYS A 115 -8.46 5.08 -12.32
N ASP A 116 -8.57 4.73 -13.60
CA ASP A 116 -8.01 3.49 -14.13
C ASP A 116 -6.48 3.51 -14.01
N ILE A 117 -5.90 2.41 -13.52
CA ILE A 117 -4.44 2.29 -13.37
C ILE A 117 -3.73 2.38 -14.73
N GLN A 118 -4.37 1.95 -15.82
CA GLN A 118 -3.81 2.06 -17.16
C GLN A 118 -3.47 3.50 -17.59
N GLU A 119 -4.12 4.50 -17.01
CA GLU A 119 -3.81 5.91 -17.27
C GLU A 119 -2.40 6.30 -16.80
N PHE A 120 -1.77 5.53 -15.91
CA PHE A 120 -0.48 5.83 -15.29
C PHE A 120 0.67 4.92 -15.77
N LEU A 121 0.36 3.95 -16.60
CA LEU A 121 1.35 2.99 -17.11
C LEU A 121 1.96 3.39 -18.47
#